data_5f54297dd09748610e9c8d0169ade843
#
_entry.id   5f54297dd09748610e9c8d0169ade843
#
_cell.length_a   1.000
_cell.length_b   1.000
_cell.length_c   1.000
_cell.angle_alpha   90.00
_cell.angle_beta   90.00
_cell.angle_gamma   90.00
#
_symmetry.space_group_name_H-M   'P 1'
#
loop_
_entity.id
_entity.type
_entity.pdbx_description
1 polymer ?
#
loop_
_entity_poly.entity_id
_entity_poly.type
_entity_poly.pdbx_seq_one_letter_code
_entity_poly.pdbx_strand_id
1 'polypeptide(L)'
;VKDSMTFEQRVEMINRMKLKQDTKLLRYVAGITGGLCDANEDSYMVELTFAYYPLTYAGVSCGIEWNDNYGDRPLMERYEDDEYDPKRVIKINLTPGLAFRTPTLWLSRRRSAGLMLHCEPGLCITPFYNDRVSFTEIKDAQGVGHPASYEDELYGNATIRTVSNHGGKWLAWRIKSALTFRSGDVFLSLGWLTSDFNIENGRNNIRYTKGKRYNGIEKYKHTNTLFASITGQF
;
A
#
# COMPACT_ATOMS: atom_id res chain seq x y z
N VAL A 1 56.39 20.04 -18.79
CA VAL A 1 55.49 20.29 -19.92
C VAL A 1 54.09 20.40 -19.34
N LYS A 2 53.54 21.63 -19.16
CA LYS A 2 52.14 21.85 -18.80
C LYS A 2 51.32 21.61 -20.09
N ASP A 3 50.57 20.51 -20.11
CA ASP A 3 49.58 20.28 -21.14
C ASP A 3 48.53 21.39 -21.05
N SER A 4 48.68 22.38 -21.94
CA SER A 4 47.70 23.47 -22.08
C SER A 4 46.54 22.96 -22.94
N MET A 5 45.57 22.33 -22.24
CA MET A 5 44.29 22.03 -22.87
C MET A 5 43.71 23.31 -23.49
N THR A 6 43.27 23.24 -24.72
CA THR A 6 42.56 24.34 -25.38
C THR A 6 41.26 24.64 -24.65
N PHE A 7 40.73 25.83 -24.80
CA PHE A 7 39.45 26.22 -24.20
C PHE A 7 38.32 25.23 -24.55
N GLU A 8 38.25 24.81 -25.81
CA GLU A 8 37.26 23.84 -26.30
C GLU A 8 37.40 22.46 -25.61
N GLN A 9 38.64 21.98 -25.45
CA GLN A 9 38.89 20.72 -24.73
C GLN A 9 38.48 20.81 -23.26
N ARG A 10 38.64 21.96 -22.61
CA ARG A 10 38.18 22.18 -21.22
C ARG A 10 36.67 22.18 -21.13
N VAL A 11 35.98 22.86 -22.06
CA VAL A 11 34.51 22.90 -22.13
C VAL A 11 33.95 21.49 -22.36
N GLU A 12 34.55 20.74 -23.29
CA GLU A 12 34.13 19.36 -23.56
C GLU A 12 34.36 18.45 -22.36
N MET A 13 35.47 18.59 -21.68
CA MET A 13 35.77 17.85 -20.45
C MET A 13 34.77 18.17 -19.32
N ILE A 14 34.44 19.45 -19.11
CA ILE A 14 33.45 19.88 -18.13
C ILE A 14 32.07 19.31 -18.47
N ASN A 15 31.68 19.36 -19.74
CA ASN A 15 30.41 18.82 -20.22
C ASN A 15 30.35 17.30 -20.03
N ARG A 16 31.45 16.57 -20.32
CA ARG A 16 31.52 15.11 -20.05
C ARG A 16 31.49 14.79 -18.58
N MET A 17 32.12 15.59 -17.70
CA MET A 17 32.02 15.41 -16.24
C MET A 17 30.63 15.68 -15.72
N LYS A 18 29.98 16.76 -16.14
CA LYS A 18 28.57 17.04 -15.80
C LYS A 18 27.68 15.90 -16.24
N LEU A 19 27.82 15.44 -17.51
CA LEU A 19 27.01 14.32 -18.01
C LEU A 19 27.21 13.04 -17.19
N LYS A 20 28.44 12.74 -16.75
CA LYS A 20 28.71 11.60 -15.86
C LYS A 20 28.06 11.77 -14.49
N GLN A 21 28.01 12.98 -13.95
CA GLN A 21 27.41 13.29 -12.66
C GLN A 21 25.90 13.18 -12.76
N ASP A 22 25.29 13.76 -13.80
CA ASP A 22 23.84 13.75 -14.03
C ASP A 22 23.29 12.33 -14.33
N THR A 23 24.14 11.41 -14.78
CA THR A 23 23.74 10.03 -15.07
C THR A 23 23.98 9.07 -13.90
N LYS A 24 24.66 9.51 -12.85
CA LYS A 24 24.96 8.66 -11.69
C LYS A 24 23.67 8.34 -10.92
N LEU A 25 23.52 7.07 -10.56
CA LEU A 25 22.50 6.65 -9.60
C LEU A 25 23.05 6.88 -8.19
N LEU A 26 22.36 7.72 -7.41
CA LEU A 26 22.71 8.01 -6.04
C LEU A 26 22.21 6.92 -5.10
N ARG A 27 22.68 6.93 -3.87
CA ARG A 27 22.43 5.84 -2.93
C ARG A 27 21.13 6.00 -2.17
N TYR A 28 20.66 7.21 -1.98
CA TYR A 28 19.46 7.49 -1.20
C TYR A 28 18.33 7.89 -2.14
N VAL A 29 17.16 7.36 -1.90
CA VAL A 29 15.94 7.68 -2.65
C VAL A 29 14.82 7.88 -1.64
N ALA A 30 14.06 8.94 -1.79
CA ALA A 30 12.87 9.17 -1.00
C ALA A 30 11.74 9.73 -1.87
N GLY A 31 10.51 9.46 -1.48
CA GLY A 31 9.36 9.96 -2.22
C GLY A 31 8.03 9.53 -1.67
N ILE A 32 7.01 9.82 -2.47
CA ILE A 32 5.62 9.53 -2.17
C ILE A 32 5.01 8.69 -3.28
N THR A 33 4.17 7.74 -2.90
CA THR A 33 3.40 6.88 -3.78
C THR A 33 1.93 7.03 -3.45
N GLY A 34 1.07 7.12 -4.44
CA GLY A 34 -0.39 7.05 -4.31
C GLY A 34 -0.93 5.94 -5.19
N GLY A 35 -1.92 5.18 -4.71
CA GLY A 35 -2.48 4.06 -5.45
C GLY A 35 -3.93 3.77 -5.16
N LEU A 36 -4.59 3.09 -6.11
CA LEU A 36 -5.97 2.61 -6.02
C LEU A 36 -5.96 1.09 -5.95
N CYS A 37 -6.65 0.56 -4.95
CA CYS A 37 -6.71 -0.88 -4.71
C CYS A 37 -7.91 -1.49 -5.44
N ASP A 38 -7.69 -2.61 -6.14
CA ASP A 38 -8.72 -3.32 -6.92
C ASP A 38 -9.71 -4.11 -6.08
N ALA A 39 -9.30 -4.50 -4.89
CA ALA A 39 -10.14 -5.28 -3.98
C ALA A 39 -11.36 -4.49 -3.47
N ASN A 40 -11.35 -3.17 -3.65
CA ASN A 40 -12.40 -2.29 -3.18
C ASN A 40 -12.34 -1.01 -4.01
N GLU A 41 -13.37 -0.75 -4.80
CA GLU A 41 -13.44 0.41 -5.69
C GLU A 41 -13.19 1.75 -4.97
N ASP A 42 -13.46 1.78 -3.64
CA ASP A 42 -13.34 2.95 -2.79
C ASP A 42 -12.10 2.92 -1.88
N SER A 43 -11.13 2.06 -2.18
CA SER A 43 -9.92 1.90 -1.37
C SER A 43 -8.71 2.54 -2.04
N TYR A 44 -7.97 3.35 -1.29
CA TYR A 44 -6.73 3.95 -1.76
C TYR A 44 -5.60 3.80 -0.73
N MET A 45 -4.38 3.91 -1.24
CA MET A 45 -3.19 3.96 -0.41
C MET A 45 -2.35 5.20 -0.68
N VAL A 46 -1.66 5.69 0.34
CA VAL A 46 -0.58 6.67 0.23
C VAL A 46 0.62 6.15 1.02
N GLU A 47 1.80 6.14 0.40
CA GLU A 47 3.02 5.64 1.03
C GLU A 47 4.14 6.68 0.93
N LEU A 48 4.78 6.99 2.06
CA LEU A 48 6.08 7.66 2.12
C LEU A 48 7.15 6.59 2.11
N THR A 49 8.03 6.62 1.11
CA THR A 49 9.07 5.60 0.89
C THR A 49 10.45 6.20 1.02
N PHE A 50 11.33 5.46 1.67
CA PHE A 50 12.77 5.71 1.71
C PHE A 50 13.51 4.44 1.31
N ALA A 51 14.55 4.57 0.46
CA ALA A 51 15.41 3.46 0.07
C ALA A 51 16.89 3.85 0.13
N TYR A 52 17.72 2.89 0.56
CA TYR A 52 19.16 2.99 0.56
C TYR A 52 19.77 1.90 -0.31
N TYR A 53 20.60 2.29 -1.27
CA TYR A 53 21.26 1.40 -2.23
C TYR A 53 22.76 1.29 -1.92
N PRO A 54 23.18 0.35 -1.06
CA PRO A 54 24.61 0.04 -0.85
C PRO A 54 25.27 -0.41 -2.14
N LEU A 55 24.54 -1.18 -2.96
CA LEU A 55 24.92 -1.54 -4.32
C LEU A 55 24.14 -0.67 -5.31
N THR A 56 24.72 -0.39 -6.48
CA THR A 56 24.10 0.51 -7.46
C THR A 56 22.67 0.10 -7.84
N TYR A 57 22.38 -1.20 -7.87
CA TYR A 57 21.13 -1.76 -8.37
C TYR A 57 20.33 -2.54 -7.32
N ALA A 58 20.89 -2.70 -6.12
CA ALA A 58 20.23 -3.42 -5.03
C ALA A 58 20.40 -2.68 -3.71
N GLY A 59 19.35 -2.67 -2.91
CA GLY A 59 19.31 -1.97 -1.65
C GLY A 59 18.19 -2.47 -0.75
N VAL A 60 17.92 -1.67 0.27
CA VAL A 60 16.83 -1.87 1.23
C VAL A 60 15.89 -0.69 1.15
N SER A 61 14.61 -0.94 1.36
CA SER A 61 13.59 0.09 1.45
C SER A 61 12.82 -0.01 2.76
N CYS A 62 12.25 1.10 3.19
CA CYS A 62 11.23 1.12 4.20
C CYS A 62 10.25 2.25 3.89
N GLY A 63 9.01 2.10 4.31
CA GLY A 63 7.98 3.11 4.13
C GLY A 63 6.96 3.09 5.25
N ILE A 64 6.17 4.14 5.27
CA ILE A 64 4.94 4.24 6.06
C ILE A 64 3.81 4.36 5.05
N GLU A 65 2.92 3.40 5.07
CA GLU A 65 1.79 3.29 4.16
C GLU A 65 0.50 3.54 4.93
N TRP A 66 -0.30 4.42 4.42
CA TRP A 66 -1.65 4.70 4.85
C TRP A 66 -2.62 4.07 3.87
N ASN A 67 -3.46 3.18 4.36
CA ASN A 67 -4.57 2.60 3.62
C ASN A 67 -5.88 3.08 4.18
N ASP A 68 -6.79 3.43 3.30
CA ASP A 68 -8.09 3.95 3.64
C ASP A 68 -9.14 3.30 2.75
N ASN A 69 -10.23 2.87 3.36
CA ASN A 69 -11.36 2.28 2.69
C ASN A 69 -12.62 3.05 3.03
N TYR A 70 -13.22 3.67 2.02
CA TYR A 70 -14.50 4.37 2.13
C TYR A 70 -15.71 3.49 1.82
N GLY A 71 -15.51 2.24 1.39
CA GLY A 71 -16.59 1.38 0.93
C GLY A 71 -17.62 1.07 1.99
N ASP A 72 -18.86 1.30 1.62
CA ASP A 72 -20.07 0.92 2.34
C ASP A 72 -20.30 -0.59 2.25
N ARG A 73 -19.44 -1.39 2.88
CA ARG A 73 -19.76 -2.80 3.04
C ARG A 73 -20.31 -3.02 4.44
N PRO A 74 -21.62 -3.15 4.58
CA PRO A 74 -22.20 -3.50 5.86
C PRO A 74 -21.65 -4.87 6.29
N LEU A 75 -21.29 -5.00 7.55
CA LEU A 75 -20.95 -6.29 8.16
C LEU A 75 -22.12 -7.29 8.09
N MET A 76 -23.31 -6.78 7.86
CA MET A 76 -24.56 -7.48 7.62
C MET A 76 -25.35 -6.69 6.58
N GLU A 77 -26.11 -7.39 5.72
CA GLU A 77 -27.10 -6.76 4.85
C GLU A 77 -28.10 -6.01 5.76
N ARG A 78 -27.96 -4.69 5.83
CA ARG A 78 -28.94 -3.82 6.43
C ARG A 78 -29.84 -3.30 5.31
N TYR A 79 -31.14 -3.36 5.53
CA TYR A 79 -32.13 -2.88 4.57
C TYR A 79 -32.03 -1.34 4.39
N GLU A 80 -32.45 -0.88 3.22
CA GLU A 80 -32.17 0.40 2.56
C GLU A 80 -32.55 1.71 3.29
N ASP A 81 -33.22 1.68 4.45
CA ASP A 81 -33.84 2.88 5.03
C ASP A 81 -33.19 3.49 6.27
N ASP A 82 -32.12 2.91 6.80
CA ASP A 82 -31.41 3.49 7.95
C ASP A 82 -30.18 4.28 7.53
N GLU A 83 -30.07 5.50 8.03
CA GLU A 83 -28.89 6.38 7.94
C GLU A 83 -27.66 5.63 8.50
N TYR A 84 -27.02 4.88 7.62
CA TYR A 84 -25.83 4.06 7.94
C TYR A 84 -24.60 4.97 7.90
N ASP A 85 -23.94 5.12 9.03
CA ASP A 85 -22.61 5.75 9.08
C ASP A 85 -21.55 4.69 8.67
N PRO A 86 -21.03 4.75 7.43
CA PRO A 86 -20.04 3.81 6.94
C PRO A 86 -18.78 3.96 7.80
N LYS A 87 -18.47 2.96 8.62
CA LYS A 87 -17.26 3.00 9.43
C LYS A 87 -16.03 2.85 8.54
N ARG A 88 -15.46 3.99 8.20
CA ARG A 88 -14.18 4.11 7.54
C ARG A 88 -13.13 3.26 8.24
N VAL A 89 -12.43 2.43 7.48
CA VAL A 89 -11.31 1.64 7.98
C VAL A 89 -10.01 2.29 7.52
N ILE A 90 -9.22 2.71 8.50
CA ILE A 90 -7.90 3.27 8.27
C ILE A 90 -6.87 2.32 8.85
N LYS A 91 -5.84 1.97 8.07
CA LYS A 91 -4.69 1.20 8.52
C LYS A 91 -3.39 1.93 8.19
N ILE A 92 -2.50 1.95 9.16
CA ILE A 92 -1.15 2.45 8.99
C ILE A 92 -0.22 1.25 9.05
N ASN A 93 0.57 1.07 7.98
CA ASN A 93 1.48 -0.04 7.82
C ASN A 93 2.93 0.45 7.77
N LEU A 94 3.83 -0.35 8.30
CA LEU A 94 5.26 -0.24 8.05
C LEU A 94 5.64 -1.21 6.93
N THR A 95 6.42 -0.75 5.96
CA THR A 95 6.72 -1.50 4.73
C THR A 95 8.22 -1.70 4.51
N PRO A 96 8.88 -2.51 5.36
CA PRO A 96 10.28 -2.87 5.12
C PRO A 96 10.40 -3.82 3.94
N GLY A 97 11.46 -3.63 3.14
CA GLY A 97 11.69 -4.46 1.96
C GLY A 97 13.10 -4.39 1.39
N LEU A 98 13.29 -5.12 0.30
CA LEU A 98 14.44 -5.01 -0.55
C LEU A 98 14.07 -4.13 -1.74
N ALA A 99 15.02 -3.36 -2.26
CA ALA A 99 14.81 -2.48 -3.40
C ALA A 99 15.78 -2.86 -4.52
N PHE A 100 15.23 -3.15 -5.68
CA PHE A 100 15.98 -3.46 -6.89
C PHE A 100 15.64 -2.47 -7.99
N ARG A 101 16.65 -2.06 -8.74
CA ARG A 101 16.47 -1.19 -9.90
C ARG A 101 17.37 -1.64 -11.03
N THR A 102 16.91 -1.50 -12.28
CA THR A 102 17.73 -1.80 -13.45
C THR A 102 18.65 -0.62 -13.80
N PRO A 103 19.66 -0.84 -14.65
CA PRO A 103 20.33 0.26 -15.34
C PRO A 103 19.34 1.13 -16.09
N THR A 104 19.64 2.42 -16.21
CA THR A 104 18.81 3.37 -16.97
C THR A 104 18.96 3.14 -18.47
N LEU A 105 17.85 2.82 -19.13
CA LEU A 105 17.76 2.84 -20.59
C LEU A 105 17.56 4.28 -21.06
N TRP A 106 18.61 4.90 -21.57
CA TRP A 106 18.56 6.31 -21.98
C TRP A 106 17.80 6.51 -23.28
N LEU A 107 16.78 7.36 -23.23
CA LEU A 107 15.95 7.71 -24.38
C LEU A 107 16.55 8.86 -25.21
N SER A 108 17.43 9.64 -24.61
CA SER A 108 18.06 10.78 -25.28
C SER A 108 19.58 10.61 -25.42
N ARG A 109 20.17 11.12 -26.48
CA ARG A 109 21.63 11.15 -26.65
C ARG A 109 22.33 11.94 -25.55
N ARG A 110 21.67 12.94 -24.96
CA ARG A 110 22.17 13.77 -23.87
C ARG A 110 22.00 13.08 -22.49
N ARG A 111 21.40 11.90 -22.48
CA ARG A 111 21.12 11.14 -21.24
C ARG A 111 20.37 11.94 -20.17
N SER A 112 19.51 12.85 -20.61
CA SER A 112 18.67 13.67 -19.73
C SER A 112 17.39 12.97 -19.30
N ALA A 113 16.94 11.98 -20.07
CA ALA A 113 15.74 11.21 -19.78
C ALA A 113 15.94 9.72 -20.08
N GLY A 114 15.40 8.85 -19.26
CA GLY A 114 15.54 7.41 -19.42
C GLY A 114 14.45 6.62 -18.72
N LEU A 115 14.43 5.33 -18.97
CA LEU A 115 13.52 4.36 -18.36
C LEU A 115 14.28 3.37 -17.50
N MET A 116 13.65 2.91 -16.44
CA MET A 116 14.16 1.90 -15.51
C MET A 116 13.00 1.02 -15.05
N LEU A 117 13.31 -0.19 -14.64
CA LEU A 117 12.39 -1.03 -13.89
C LEU A 117 12.79 -1.03 -12.42
N HIS A 118 11.81 -0.91 -11.55
CA HIS A 118 11.95 -1.06 -10.10
C HIS A 118 11.15 -2.27 -9.64
N CYS A 119 11.69 -2.98 -8.65
CA CYS A 119 11.02 -4.08 -7.97
C CYS A 119 11.37 -4.05 -6.48
N GLU A 120 10.35 -4.02 -5.63
CA GLU A 120 10.50 -3.94 -4.19
C GLU A 120 9.70 -5.07 -3.52
N PRO A 121 10.26 -6.29 -3.41
CA PRO A 121 9.67 -7.31 -2.55
C PRO A 121 9.89 -6.95 -1.08
N GLY A 122 8.86 -7.13 -0.28
CA GLY A 122 8.91 -6.73 1.12
C GLY A 122 7.75 -7.27 1.95
N LEU A 123 7.65 -6.71 3.13
CA LEU A 123 6.61 -7.03 4.11
C LEU A 123 5.74 -5.81 4.35
N CYS A 124 4.51 -6.07 4.73
CA CYS A 124 3.56 -5.09 5.23
C CYS A 124 3.26 -5.45 6.68
N ILE A 125 3.68 -4.62 7.60
CA ILE A 125 3.50 -4.80 9.05
C ILE A 125 2.42 -3.83 9.51
N THR A 126 1.32 -4.36 10.02
CA THR A 126 0.17 -3.58 10.51
C THR A 126 0.16 -3.58 12.04
N PRO A 127 0.72 -2.57 12.72
CA PRO A 127 0.79 -2.55 14.19
C PRO A 127 -0.57 -2.59 14.85
N PHE A 128 -1.57 -1.93 14.24
CA PHE A 128 -2.94 -1.85 14.74
C PHE A 128 -3.89 -2.67 13.86
N TYR A 129 -3.69 -3.98 13.85
CA TYR A 129 -4.45 -4.91 13.00
C TYR A 129 -5.83 -5.30 13.55
N ASN A 130 -6.09 -5.08 14.83
CA ASN A 130 -7.37 -5.40 15.46
C ASN A 130 -8.38 -4.28 15.30
N ASP A 131 -9.59 -4.62 14.88
CA ASP A 131 -10.71 -3.69 14.78
C ASP A 131 -11.77 -3.97 15.86
N ARG A 132 -12.48 -2.93 16.26
CA ARG A 132 -13.73 -3.05 16.98
C ARG A 132 -14.86 -3.11 15.99
N VAL A 133 -15.65 -4.15 16.08
CA VAL A 133 -16.78 -4.38 15.19
C VAL A 133 -18.06 -4.42 16.00
N SER A 134 -19.05 -3.63 15.62
CA SER A 134 -20.40 -3.66 16.17
C SER A 134 -21.32 -4.42 15.22
N PHE A 135 -22.11 -5.34 15.74
CA PHE A 135 -23.08 -6.10 14.99
C PHE A 135 -24.32 -6.39 15.86
N THR A 136 -25.43 -6.69 15.22
CA THR A 136 -26.68 -7.00 15.90
C THR A 136 -26.85 -8.52 15.98
N GLU A 137 -27.13 -9.02 17.18
CA GLU A 137 -27.38 -10.44 17.42
C GLU A 137 -28.71 -10.67 18.16
N ILE A 138 -29.37 -11.77 17.87
CA ILE A 138 -30.43 -12.34 18.68
C ILE A 138 -29.90 -13.53 19.47
N LYS A 139 -30.50 -13.83 20.63
CA LYS A 139 -30.13 -15.00 21.43
C LYS A 139 -31.30 -15.97 21.43
N ASP A 140 -31.01 -17.22 21.15
CA ASP A 140 -31.96 -18.31 21.31
C ASP A 140 -32.22 -18.63 22.78
N ALA A 141 -33.13 -19.59 23.06
CA ALA A 141 -33.47 -20.00 24.38
C ALA A 141 -32.28 -20.57 25.19
N GLN A 142 -31.22 -21.02 24.50
CA GLN A 142 -29.98 -21.53 25.10
C GLN A 142 -28.94 -20.40 25.28
N GLY A 143 -29.26 -19.18 24.87
CA GLY A 143 -28.39 -18.02 24.94
C GLY A 143 -27.28 -18.04 23.90
N VAL A 144 -27.47 -18.75 22.78
CA VAL A 144 -26.55 -18.76 21.62
C VAL A 144 -26.92 -17.60 20.70
N GLY A 145 -25.95 -16.80 20.32
CA GLY A 145 -26.14 -15.66 19.42
C GLY A 145 -26.21 -16.09 17.96
N HIS A 146 -27.15 -15.50 17.24
CA HIS A 146 -27.37 -15.63 15.80
C HIS A 146 -27.45 -14.25 15.16
N PRO A 147 -27.20 -14.12 13.83
CA PRO A 147 -27.47 -12.88 13.12
C PRO A 147 -28.90 -12.43 13.34
N ALA A 148 -29.11 -11.16 13.69
CA ALA A 148 -30.46 -10.58 13.76
C ALA A 148 -30.98 -10.35 12.33
N SER A 149 -32.28 -10.64 12.13
CA SER A 149 -33.00 -10.20 10.95
C SER A 149 -33.55 -8.79 11.15
N TYR A 150 -34.01 -8.15 10.07
CA TYR A 150 -34.67 -6.84 10.16
C TYR A 150 -35.89 -6.88 11.09
N GLU A 151 -36.68 -7.96 11.04
CA GLU A 151 -37.82 -8.13 11.93
C GLU A 151 -37.41 -8.21 13.39
N ASP A 152 -36.29 -8.87 13.71
CA ASP A 152 -35.77 -8.95 15.07
C ASP A 152 -35.34 -7.59 15.61
N GLU A 153 -34.77 -6.74 14.76
CA GLU A 153 -34.42 -5.36 15.10
C GLU A 153 -35.68 -4.52 15.33
N LEU A 154 -36.67 -4.63 14.43
CA LEU A 154 -37.92 -3.88 14.50
C LEU A 154 -38.74 -4.20 15.78
N TYR A 155 -38.77 -5.46 16.19
CA TYR A 155 -39.49 -5.89 17.39
C TYR A 155 -38.67 -5.78 18.69
N GLY A 156 -37.47 -5.22 18.63
CA GLY A 156 -36.63 -5.01 19.81
C GLY A 156 -36.02 -6.27 20.42
N ASN A 157 -36.04 -7.39 19.69
CA ASN A 157 -35.45 -8.64 20.12
C ASN A 157 -33.94 -8.71 19.92
N ALA A 158 -33.41 -7.79 19.14
CA ALA A 158 -32.00 -7.76 18.76
C ALA A 158 -31.18 -6.88 19.73
N THR A 159 -29.96 -7.31 19.98
CA THR A 159 -29.00 -6.60 20.84
C THR A 159 -27.77 -6.21 20.04
N ILE A 160 -27.36 -4.94 20.13
CA ILE A 160 -26.11 -4.48 19.55
C ILE A 160 -24.97 -4.95 20.43
N ARG A 161 -24.00 -5.63 19.82
CA ARG A 161 -22.80 -6.11 20.50
C ARG A 161 -21.55 -5.58 19.80
N THR A 162 -20.65 -4.98 20.56
CA THR A 162 -19.34 -4.54 20.07
C THR A 162 -18.26 -5.50 20.56
N VAL A 163 -17.50 -6.07 19.67
CA VAL A 163 -16.39 -6.98 19.95
C VAL A 163 -15.10 -6.49 19.34
N SER A 164 -14.00 -6.75 20.03
CA SER A 164 -12.67 -6.61 19.42
C SER A 164 -12.37 -7.88 18.64
N ASN A 165 -12.09 -7.75 17.37
CA ASN A 165 -11.68 -8.87 16.55
C ASN A 165 -10.17 -9.06 16.64
N HIS A 166 -9.74 -10.22 17.13
CA HIS A 166 -8.33 -10.62 17.18
C HIS A 166 -7.93 -11.51 16.00
N GLY A 167 -8.77 -11.60 14.96
CA GLY A 167 -8.55 -12.43 13.78
C GLY A 167 -7.75 -11.76 12.67
N GLY A 168 -7.32 -10.52 12.85
CA GLY A 168 -6.55 -9.77 11.86
C GLY A 168 -5.14 -10.35 11.66
N LYS A 169 -4.59 -10.14 10.47
CA LYS A 169 -3.24 -10.51 10.11
C LYS A 169 -2.33 -9.28 10.25
N TRP A 170 -1.39 -9.33 11.18
CA TRP A 170 -0.47 -8.22 11.44
C TRP A 170 0.71 -8.14 10.47
N LEU A 171 1.00 -9.24 9.77
CA LEU A 171 2.10 -9.38 8.83
C LEU A 171 1.58 -9.90 7.51
N ALA A 172 1.88 -9.19 6.44
CA ALA A 172 1.59 -9.56 5.07
C ALA A 172 2.85 -9.44 4.21
N TRP A 173 2.92 -10.16 3.08
CA TRP A 173 3.95 -9.94 2.08
C TRP A 173 3.46 -8.93 1.04
N ARG A 174 4.39 -8.28 0.35
CA ARG A 174 4.11 -7.38 -0.76
C ARG A 174 5.19 -7.42 -1.82
N ILE A 175 4.80 -7.18 -3.06
CA ILE A 175 5.73 -6.98 -4.17
C ILE A 175 5.25 -5.75 -4.94
N LYS A 176 6.10 -4.72 -4.99
CA LYS A 176 5.87 -3.48 -5.71
C LYS A 176 6.75 -3.47 -6.95
N SER A 177 6.17 -3.35 -8.13
CA SER A 177 6.89 -3.34 -9.41
C SER A 177 6.47 -2.12 -10.23
N ALA A 178 7.43 -1.42 -10.82
CA ALA A 178 7.15 -0.20 -11.55
C ALA A 178 8.05 0.00 -12.77
N LEU A 179 7.47 0.60 -13.80
CA LEU A 179 8.20 1.28 -14.86
C LEU A 179 8.44 2.72 -14.41
N THR A 180 9.70 3.14 -14.41
CA THR A 180 10.13 4.42 -13.89
C THR A 180 10.75 5.26 -14.98
N PHE A 181 10.23 6.44 -15.18
CA PHE A 181 10.83 7.49 -15.98
C PHE A 181 11.78 8.32 -15.12
N ARG A 182 13.02 8.42 -15.53
CA ARG A 182 14.06 9.20 -14.88
C ARG A 182 14.32 10.49 -15.64
N SER A 183 14.32 11.63 -14.93
CA SER A 183 14.77 12.92 -15.42
C SER A 183 15.69 13.56 -14.37
N GLY A 184 17.00 13.54 -14.63
CA GLY A 184 18.00 13.94 -13.64
C GLY A 184 17.92 13.11 -12.36
N ASP A 185 17.63 13.78 -11.24
CA ASP A 185 17.51 13.18 -9.90
C ASP A 185 16.06 12.88 -9.53
N VAL A 186 15.10 13.13 -10.42
CA VAL A 186 13.67 12.86 -10.20
C VAL A 186 13.26 11.61 -10.95
N PHE A 187 12.46 10.78 -10.31
CA PHE A 187 11.86 9.57 -10.86
C PHE A 187 10.34 9.67 -10.78
N LEU A 188 9.67 9.41 -11.88
CA LEU A 188 8.22 9.26 -11.97
C LEU A 188 7.95 7.80 -12.29
N SER A 189 7.20 7.12 -11.46
CA SER A 189 6.92 5.70 -11.63
C SER A 189 5.43 5.45 -11.76
N LEU A 190 5.09 4.50 -12.61
CA LEU A 190 3.78 3.88 -12.71
C LEU A 190 3.96 2.39 -12.50
N GLY A 191 3.17 1.79 -11.64
CA GLY A 191 3.42 0.41 -11.27
C GLY A 191 2.24 -0.30 -10.64
N TRP A 192 2.53 -1.52 -10.24
CA TRP A 192 1.61 -2.47 -9.68
C TRP A 192 2.15 -3.03 -8.37
N LEU A 193 1.33 -3.00 -7.33
CA LEU A 193 1.60 -3.60 -6.04
C LEU A 193 0.67 -4.80 -5.86
N THR A 194 1.23 -5.96 -5.59
CA THR A 194 0.50 -7.16 -5.18
C THR A 194 0.85 -7.50 -3.75
N SER A 195 -0.15 -7.81 -2.93
CA SER A 195 0.03 -8.11 -1.51
C SER A 195 -1.03 -9.11 -1.04
N ASP A 196 -0.78 -9.85 0.02
CA ASP A 196 -1.80 -10.57 0.78
C ASP A 196 -2.32 -9.76 1.99
N PHE A 197 -1.98 -8.46 2.04
CA PHE A 197 -2.58 -7.53 2.97
C PHE A 197 -4.04 -7.25 2.56
N ASN A 198 -4.96 -7.38 3.50
CA ASN A 198 -6.35 -7.03 3.32
C ASN A 198 -6.77 -6.11 4.47
N ILE A 199 -7.19 -4.89 4.14
CA ILE A 199 -7.60 -3.88 5.11
C ILE A 199 -8.78 -4.33 5.97
N GLU A 200 -9.61 -5.23 5.45
CA GLU A 200 -10.81 -5.74 6.13
C GLU A 200 -10.57 -7.01 6.95
N ASN A 201 -9.34 -7.53 6.99
CA ASN A 201 -9.02 -8.76 7.75
C ASN A 201 -9.43 -8.67 9.23
N GLY A 202 -9.39 -7.48 9.81
CA GLY A 202 -9.82 -7.22 11.17
C GLY A 202 -11.32 -7.40 11.40
N ARG A 203 -12.14 -7.44 10.36
CA ARG A 203 -13.60 -7.56 10.42
C ARG A 203 -14.09 -9.00 10.23
N ASN A 204 -13.27 -9.90 9.76
CA ASN A 204 -13.57 -11.33 9.66
C ASN A 204 -13.35 -12.04 11.02
N ASN A 205 -13.85 -13.25 11.15
CA ASN A 205 -13.79 -14.07 12.35
C ASN A 205 -14.55 -13.50 13.58
N ILE A 206 -15.55 -12.68 13.36
CA ILE A 206 -16.45 -12.23 14.43
C ILE A 206 -17.16 -13.45 15.01
N ARG A 207 -17.26 -13.51 16.33
CA ARG A 207 -17.94 -14.60 17.00
C ARG A 207 -19.21 -14.10 17.65
N TYR A 208 -20.36 -14.65 17.25
CA TYR A 208 -21.61 -14.50 17.98
C TYR A 208 -21.50 -15.11 19.38
N THR A 209 -22.32 -14.67 20.30
CA THR A 209 -22.32 -15.19 21.67
C THR A 209 -22.53 -16.69 21.67
N LYS A 210 -21.52 -17.45 22.14
CA LYS A 210 -21.52 -18.94 22.10
C LYS A 210 -21.82 -19.56 20.72
N GLY A 211 -21.94 -18.73 19.67
CA GLY A 211 -22.37 -19.10 18.33
C GLY A 211 -21.24 -19.37 17.35
N LYS A 212 -21.62 -19.53 16.08
CA LYS A 212 -20.70 -19.73 14.96
C LYS A 212 -19.89 -18.48 14.69
N ARG A 213 -18.76 -18.64 14.01
CA ARG A 213 -17.99 -17.51 13.49
C ARG A 213 -18.70 -16.94 12.27
N TYR A 214 -18.81 -15.61 12.24
CA TYR A 214 -19.22 -14.88 11.05
C TYR A 214 -18.00 -14.68 10.14
N ASN A 215 -18.12 -15.08 8.90
CA ASN A 215 -17.11 -14.93 7.85
C ASN A 215 -17.75 -14.33 6.60
N GLY A 216 -18.63 -13.35 6.77
CA GLY A 216 -19.43 -12.78 5.68
C GLY A 216 -18.65 -11.83 4.77
N ILE A 217 -17.46 -11.37 5.19
CA ILE A 217 -16.64 -10.52 4.33
C ILE A 217 -15.81 -11.41 3.41
N GLU A 218 -15.87 -11.10 2.12
CA GLU A 218 -15.15 -11.83 1.09
C GLU A 218 -13.64 -11.80 1.38
N LYS A 219 -13.02 -12.97 1.37
CA LYS A 219 -11.60 -13.12 1.64
C LYS A 219 -10.84 -13.05 0.33
N TYR A 220 -10.31 -11.89 0.01
CA TYR A 220 -9.37 -11.78 -1.09
C TYR A 220 -8.05 -12.45 -0.71
N LYS A 221 -7.60 -13.38 -1.53
CA LYS A 221 -6.28 -14.03 -1.33
C LYS A 221 -5.14 -13.06 -1.61
N HIS A 222 -5.34 -12.17 -2.56
CA HIS A 222 -4.39 -11.17 -2.99
C HIS A 222 -5.13 -9.87 -3.27
N THR A 223 -4.54 -8.76 -2.88
CA THR A 223 -4.95 -7.41 -3.25
C THR A 223 -3.95 -6.86 -4.25
N ASN A 224 -4.44 -6.15 -5.23
CA ASN A 224 -3.62 -5.47 -6.21
C ASN A 224 -3.89 -3.99 -6.16
N THR A 225 -2.86 -3.19 -6.38
CA THR A 225 -2.96 -1.74 -6.36
C THR A 225 -2.23 -1.18 -7.56
N LEU A 226 -2.92 -0.45 -8.41
CA LEU A 226 -2.28 0.39 -9.42
C LEU A 226 -1.80 1.66 -8.73
N PHE A 227 -0.53 2.01 -8.89
CA PHE A 227 0.04 3.17 -8.22
C PHE A 227 0.86 4.06 -9.16
N ALA A 228 0.94 5.33 -8.79
CA ALA A 228 1.90 6.28 -9.31
C ALA A 228 2.79 6.79 -8.16
N SER A 229 4.06 7.06 -8.45
CA SER A 229 4.97 7.63 -7.47
C SER A 229 5.88 8.70 -8.05
N ILE A 230 6.26 9.64 -7.18
CA ILE A 230 7.31 10.61 -7.43
C ILE A 230 8.38 10.44 -6.36
N THR A 231 9.62 10.22 -6.78
CA THR A 231 10.75 10.04 -5.87
C THR A 231 11.93 10.87 -6.35
N GLY A 232 12.79 11.26 -5.41
CA GLY A 232 14.04 11.93 -5.67
C GLY A 232 15.22 11.10 -5.15
N GLN A 233 16.37 11.17 -5.86
CA GLN A 233 17.62 10.59 -5.38
C GLN A 233 18.56 11.69 -4.85
N PHE A 234 19.39 11.35 -3.84
CA PHE A 234 20.36 12.26 -3.20
C PHE A 234 21.53 11.51 -2.56
#